data_9bdb0606414b1ed16b052d5004c8692f
#
_entry.id   9bdb0606414b1ed16b052d5004c8692f
#
_cell.length_a   1.000
_cell.length_b   1.000
_cell.length_c   1.000
_cell.angle_alpha   90.00
_cell.angle_beta   90.00
_cell.angle_gamma   90.00
#
_symmetry.space_group_name_H-M   'P 1'
#
loop_
_entity.id
_entity.type
_entity.pdbx_description
1 polymer ?
#
loop_
_entity_poly.entity_id
_entity_poly.type
_entity_poly.pdbx_seq_one_letter_code
_entity_poly.pdbx_strand_id
1 'polypeptide(L)'
;MTQSLHPAAQKGFSSGAELYQQVRPNYPQEIGVWLQDRLQIDENSTVIDLGSGTGKFLPYLLQTQAKIVAIEPVTEMLQQLQQAHPMVISLQAFSDQLPLDDESIDAIVCAQSFHWFANLKTLKEMHRVLAPSGHLGLVWNQRDIDVDWVKALANEIAPFEGDTPRYHTGQWKQVFEHQGLFKFNGLQNFQLYHHGTVEQVVSKRLLSTSFIAAMSQHEQQRLKAKFEQIVFDFTGLNPQDQIDFPYRTFAYHFQKIST
;
A
#
# COMPACT_ATOMS: atom_id res chain seq x y z
N MET A 1 12.05 -15.98 16.91
CA MET A 1 12.36 -16.09 15.48
C MET A 1 12.07 -14.71 14.89
N THR A 2 13.08 -14.02 14.41
CA THR A 2 12.94 -12.74 13.70
C THR A 2 12.09 -12.97 12.46
N GLN A 3 11.05 -12.17 12.28
CA GLN A 3 10.20 -12.24 11.10
C GLN A 3 11.06 -11.88 9.88
N SER A 4 11.31 -12.82 8.98
CA SER A 4 11.94 -12.53 7.70
C SER A 4 10.89 -11.91 6.76
N LEU A 5 11.25 -10.85 6.06
CA LEU A 5 10.43 -10.32 4.97
C LEU A 5 10.11 -11.45 3.96
N HIS A 6 8.89 -11.45 3.42
CA HIS A 6 8.56 -12.36 2.32
C HIS A 6 9.55 -12.16 1.17
N PRO A 7 10.11 -13.23 0.53
CA PRO A 7 11.13 -13.10 -0.50
C PRO A 7 10.74 -12.18 -1.68
N ALA A 8 9.45 -12.18 -2.05
CA ALA A 8 8.93 -11.28 -3.09
C ALA A 8 8.95 -9.81 -2.66
N ALA A 9 8.77 -9.52 -1.35
CA ALA A 9 8.91 -8.16 -0.82
C ALA A 9 10.39 -7.75 -0.81
N GLN A 10 11.26 -8.59 -0.29
CA GLN A 10 12.69 -8.28 -0.18
C GLN A 10 13.36 -8.07 -1.53
N LYS A 11 13.19 -8.99 -2.49
CA LYS A 11 13.82 -8.89 -3.82
C LYS A 11 13.16 -7.86 -4.73
N GLY A 12 11.81 -7.82 -4.73
CA GLY A 12 11.06 -6.95 -5.65
C GLY A 12 11.14 -5.47 -5.29
N PHE A 13 11.32 -5.14 -4.01
CA PHE A 13 11.38 -3.75 -3.55
C PHE A 13 12.80 -3.18 -3.51
N SER A 14 13.82 -3.99 -3.24
CA SER A 14 15.22 -3.52 -3.24
C SER A 14 15.70 -3.11 -4.64
N SER A 15 15.34 -3.85 -5.69
CA SER A 15 15.81 -3.59 -7.06
C SER A 15 14.93 -2.63 -7.88
N GLY A 16 13.71 -2.35 -7.42
CA GLY A 16 12.70 -1.59 -8.17
C GLY A 16 12.15 -0.37 -7.47
N ALA A 17 12.76 0.11 -6.37
CA ALA A 17 12.20 1.18 -5.54
C ALA A 17 11.99 2.50 -6.32
N GLU A 18 12.90 2.88 -7.22
CA GLU A 18 12.76 4.09 -8.05
C GLU A 18 11.62 3.95 -9.06
N LEU A 19 11.56 2.82 -9.80
CA LEU A 19 10.45 2.55 -10.71
C LEU A 19 9.11 2.49 -9.95
N TYR A 20 9.11 1.88 -8.76
CA TYR A 20 7.95 1.82 -7.88
C TYR A 20 7.39 3.22 -7.59
N GLN A 21 8.25 4.16 -7.21
CA GLN A 21 7.87 5.54 -6.90
C GLN A 21 7.26 6.25 -8.12
N GLN A 22 7.83 6.05 -9.29
CA GLN A 22 7.43 6.75 -10.52
C GLN A 22 6.11 6.24 -11.12
N VAL A 23 5.86 4.92 -11.08
CA VAL A 23 4.78 4.31 -11.87
C VAL A 23 3.56 3.90 -11.05
N ARG A 24 3.62 3.94 -9.71
CA ARG A 24 2.46 3.61 -8.87
C ARG A 24 1.50 4.79 -8.78
N PRO A 25 0.16 4.56 -8.83
CA PRO A 25 -0.79 5.64 -8.67
C PRO A 25 -0.64 6.29 -7.28
N ASN A 26 -0.95 7.57 -7.23
CA ASN A 26 -1.19 8.27 -5.98
C ASN A 26 -2.50 7.78 -5.34
N TYR A 27 -2.96 8.42 -4.28
CA TYR A 27 -4.27 8.15 -3.70
C TYR A 27 -5.24 9.28 -4.07
N PRO A 28 -6.57 9.05 -3.98
CA PRO A 28 -7.55 10.11 -4.20
C PRO A 28 -7.43 11.18 -3.10
N GLN A 29 -7.73 12.43 -3.45
CA GLN A 29 -7.61 13.56 -2.52
C GLN A 29 -8.55 13.43 -1.31
N GLU A 30 -9.68 12.77 -1.51
CA GLU A 30 -10.68 12.47 -0.47
C GLU A 30 -10.13 11.64 0.70
N ILE A 31 -8.97 10.98 0.50
CA ILE A 31 -8.26 10.29 1.58
C ILE A 31 -7.86 11.27 2.69
N GLY A 32 -7.51 12.51 2.37
CA GLY A 32 -7.20 13.53 3.37
C GLY A 32 -8.37 13.78 4.32
N VAL A 33 -9.57 13.95 3.77
CA VAL A 33 -10.81 14.12 4.56
C VAL A 33 -11.11 12.85 5.36
N TRP A 34 -10.94 11.67 4.76
CA TRP A 34 -11.13 10.39 5.45
C TRP A 34 -10.21 10.20 6.66
N LEU A 35 -8.94 10.62 6.55
CA LEU A 35 -7.97 10.59 7.65
C LEU A 35 -8.46 11.46 8.83
N GLN A 36 -8.96 12.67 8.55
CA GLN A 36 -9.46 13.59 9.56
C GLN A 36 -10.80 13.10 10.16
N ASP A 37 -11.78 12.77 9.33
CA ASP A 37 -13.14 12.46 9.79
C ASP A 37 -13.27 11.07 10.43
N ARG A 38 -12.54 10.08 9.90
CA ARG A 38 -12.67 8.68 10.35
C ARG A 38 -11.59 8.25 11.33
N LEU A 39 -10.34 8.65 11.09
CA LEU A 39 -9.25 8.34 12.01
C LEU A 39 -9.00 9.46 13.03
N GLN A 40 -9.76 10.54 12.96
CA GLN A 40 -9.69 11.68 13.89
C GLN A 40 -8.27 12.29 13.99
N ILE A 41 -7.56 12.31 12.86
CA ILE A 41 -6.19 12.83 12.81
C ILE A 41 -6.23 14.34 12.61
N ASP A 42 -5.56 15.07 13.50
CA ASP A 42 -5.40 16.52 13.48
C ASP A 42 -3.95 16.92 13.82
N GLU A 43 -3.70 18.22 14.00
CA GLU A 43 -2.39 18.78 14.33
C GLU A 43 -1.82 18.35 15.69
N ASN A 44 -2.65 17.85 16.60
CA ASN A 44 -2.25 17.36 17.93
C ASN A 44 -1.90 15.87 17.90
N SER A 45 -2.26 15.16 16.83
CA SER A 45 -2.11 13.72 16.71
C SER A 45 -0.67 13.31 16.43
N THR A 46 -0.27 12.15 16.95
CA THR A 46 0.95 11.43 16.53
C THR A 46 0.53 10.19 15.74
N VAL A 47 0.98 10.07 14.50
CA VAL A 47 0.53 9.07 13.54
C VAL A 47 1.69 8.24 13.00
N ILE A 48 1.51 6.92 12.91
CA ILE A 48 2.44 6.02 12.23
C ILE A 48 1.95 5.77 10.78
N ASP A 49 2.85 5.93 9.81
CA ASP A 49 2.75 5.29 8.49
C ASP A 49 3.54 3.99 8.54
N LEU A 50 2.85 2.84 8.66
CA LEU A 50 3.49 1.53 8.87
C LEU A 50 3.63 0.74 7.57
N GLY A 51 4.88 0.38 7.24
CA GLY A 51 5.24 -0.11 5.91
C GLY A 51 5.17 1.01 4.88
N SER A 52 5.76 2.17 5.24
CA SER A 52 5.67 3.42 4.48
C SER A 52 6.35 3.37 3.10
N GLY A 53 7.19 2.34 2.86
CA GLY A 53 7.87 2.18 1.59
C GLY A 53 8.74 3.40 1.25
N THR A 54 8.51 3.96 0.07
CA THR A 54 9.19 5.17 -0.41
C THR A 54 8.49 6.48 0.03
N GLY A 55 7.50 6.41 0.93
CA GLY A 55 6.78 7.57 1.46
C GLY A 55 5.62 8.08 0.59
N LYS A 56 5.08 7.25 -0.29
CA LYS A 56 4.04 7.67 -1.26
C LYS A 56 2.73 8.10 -0.59
N PHE A 57 2.44 7.65 0.62
CA PHE A 57 1.26 8.03 1.38
C PHE A 57 1.48 9.28 2.26
N LEU A 58 2.74 9.62 2.57
CA LEU A 58 3.09 10.74 3.45
C LEU A 58 2.48 12.09 3.04
N PRO A 59 2.37 12.48 1.74
CA PRO A 59 1.75 13.75 1.38
C PRO A 59 0.32 13.92 1.91
N TYR A 60 -0.44 12.83 2.06
CA TYR A 60 -1.81 12.86 2.59
C TYR A 60 -1.83 12.99 4.11
N LEU A 61 -0.92 12.30 4.80
CA LEU A 61 -0.75 12.44 6.25
C LEU A 61 -0.24 13.83 6.64
N LEU A 62 0.72 14.38 5.89
CA LEU A 62 1.28 15.72 6.15
C LEU A 62 0.23 16.84 6.03
N GLN A 63 -0.82 16.65 5.20
CA GLN A 63 -1.93 17.61 5.11
C GLN A 63 -2.74 17.72 6.40
N THR A 64 -2.71 16.72 7.27
CA THR A 64 -3.40 16.75 8.58
C THR A 64 -2.66 17.59 9.62
N GLN A 65 -1.41 17.98 9.33
CA GLN A 65 -0.49 18.67 10.24
C GLN A 65 -0.07 17.84 11.47
N ALA A 66 -0.44 16.58 11.54
CA ALA A 66 -0.05 15.66 12.59
C ALA A 66 1.47 15.41 12.62
N LYS A 67 1.98 14.98 13.77
CA LYS A 67 3.34 14.47 13.90
C LYS A 67 3.40 13.07 13.28
N ILE A 68 4.18 12.90 12.20
CA ILE A 68 4.27 11.65 11.47
C ILE A 68 5.55 10.89 11.82
N VAL A 69 5.41 9.59 12.07
CA VAL A 69 6.51 8.62 12.20
C VAL A 69 6.35 7.58 11.08
N ALA A 70 7.23 7.59 10.11
CA ALA A 70 7.27 6.61 9.03
C ALA A 70 8.09 5.39 9.45
N ILE A 71 7.56 4.17 9.27
CA ILE A 71 8.23 2.92 9.64
C ILE A 71 8.33 2.01 8.44
N GLU A 72 9.57 1.64 8.06
CA GLU A 72 9.85 0.79 6.90
C GLU A 72 11.03 -0.15 7.19
N PRO A 73 10.88 -1.47 7.03
CA PRO A 73 11.96 -2.42 7.28
C PRO A 73 12.99 -2.51 6.14
N VAL A 74 12.61 -2.17 4.89
CA VAL A 74 13.51 -2.28 3.73
C VAL A 74 14.40 -1.04 3.61
N THR A 75 15.70 -1.24 3.75
CA THR A 75 16.70 -0.14 3.80
C THR A 75 16.64 0.76 2.57
N GLU A 76 16.55 0.19 1.37
CA GLU A 76 16.56 0.94 0.11
C GLU A 76 15.30 1.81 -0.03
N MET A 77 14.15 1.33 0.42
CA MET A 77 12.91 2.10 0.45
C MET A 77 12.98 3.22 1.47
N LEU A 78 13.46 2.91 2.67
CA LEU A 78 13.63 3.90 3.75
C LEU A 78 14.58 5.04 3.33
N GLN A 79 15.67 4.73 2.64
CA GLN A 79 16.59 5.74 2.12
C GLN A 79 15.93 6.68 1.12
N GLN A 80 15.09 6.15 0.21
CA GLN A 80 14.33 6.99 -0.73
C GLN A 80 13.29 7.85 -0.01
N LEU A 81 12.61 7.30 0.99
CA LEU A 81 11.69 8.06 1.83
C LEU A 81 12.41 9.23 2.51
N GLN A 82 13.58 8.99 3.12
CA GLN A 82 14.39 10.01 3.79
C GLN A 82 14.84 11.12 2.84
N GLN A 83 15.20 10.76 1.61
CA GLN A 83 15.55 11.74 0.58
C GLN A 83 14.34 12.58 0.14
N ALA A 84 13.18 11.95 -0.05
CA ALA A 84 11.97 12.62 -0.50
C ALA A 84 11.29 13.45 0.60
N HIS A 85 11.41 13.02 1.87
CA HIS A 85 10.74 13.60 3.03
C HIS A 85 11.69 13.78 4.21
N PRO A 86 12.75 14.62 4.09
CA PRO A 86 13.82 14.73 5.09
C PRO A 86 13.36 15.25 6.45
N MET A 87 12.18 15.89 6.53
CA MET A 87 11.61 16.41 7.77
C MET A 87 10.73 15.39 8.52
N VAL A 88 10.40 14.24 7.90
CA VAL A 88 9.59 13.20 8.53
C VAL A 88 10.49 12.30 9.38
N ILE A 89 10.09 12.04 10.61
CA ILE A 89 10.76 11.05 11.47
C ILE A 89 10.59 9.68 10.82
N SER A 90 11.69 9.02 10.48
CA SER A 90 11.67 7.72 9.84
C SER A 90 12.50 6.70 10.62
N LEU A 91 11.93 5.51 10.85
CA LEU A 91 12.53 4.45 11.64
C LEU A 91 12.58 3.15 10.84
N GLN A 92 13.69 2.44 10.96
CA GLN A 92 13.81 1.10 10.41
C GLN A 92 13.36 0.08 11.46
N ALA A 93 12.16 -0.50 11.28
CA ALA A 93 11.63 -1.50 12.19
C ALA A 93 10.64 -2.44 11.49
N PHE A 94 10.44 -3.63 12.09
CA PHE A 94 9.38 -4.56 11.70
C PHE A 94 8.09 -4.24 12.45
N SER A 95 6.95 -4.58 11.85
CA SER A 95 5.61 -4.28 12.36
C SER A 95 5.26 -4.97 13.68
N ASP A 96 6.00 -6.01 14.06
CA ASP A 96 5.78 -6.81 15.26
C ASP A 96 6.74 -6.45 16.42
N GLN A 97 7.56 -5.41 16.24
CA GLN A 97 8.48 -4.86 17.25
C GLN A 97 8.76 -3.39 16.94
N LEU A 98 7.87 -2.52 17.37
CA LEU A 98 7.96 -1.07 17.14
C LEU A 98 8.76 -0.42 18.27
N PRO A 99 9.78 0.41 17.95
CA PRO A 99 10.59 1.11 18.94
C PRO A 99 9.86 2.36 19.47
N LEU A 100 8.67 2.16 20.01
CA LEU A 100 7.76 3.20 20.49
C LEU A 100 7.16 2.78 21.84
N ASP A 101 6.82 3.76 22.66
CA ASP A 101 6.21 3.54 23.95
C ASP A 101 4.77 3.03 23.84
N ASP A 102 4.28 2.38 24.90
CA ASP A 102 2.89 1.97 25.02
C ASP A 102 1.99 3.21 24.96
N GLU A 103 0.85 3.07 24.28
CA GLU A 103 -0.22 4.08 24.26
C GLU A 103 0.23 5.49 23.83
N SER A 104 1.27 5.59 22.99
CA SER A 104 1.89 6.86 22.57
C SER A 104 1.44 7.36 21.19
N ILE A 105 0.59 6.61 20.48
CA ILE A 105 0.21 6.84 19.08
C ILE A 105 -1.31 6.95 18.95
N ASP A 106 -1.79 8.01 18.30
CA ASP A 106 -3.23 8.25 18.11
C ASP A 106 -3.80 7.45 16.93
N ALA A 107 -3.02 7.31 15.86
CA ALA A 107 -3.44 6.51 14.70
C ALA A 107 -2.28 5.79 14.03
N ILE A 108 -2.57 4.60 13.49
CA ILE A 108 -1.68 3.85 12.60
C ILE A 108 -2.35 3.76 11.24
N VAL A 109 -1.61 4.06 10.17
CA VAL A 109 -2.06 3.87 8.79
C VAL A 109 -1.13 2.88 8.10
N CYS A 110 -1.72 1.91 7.39
CA CYS A 110 -0.99 0.98 6.52
C CYS A 110 -1.51 1.17 5.10
N ALA A 111 -0.75 1.87 4.27
CA ALA A 111 -1.11 2.12 2.87
C ALA A 111 -0.40 1.13 1.94
N GLN A 112 -1.13 0.23 1.30
CA GLN A 112 -0.62 -0.85 0.43
C GLN A 112 0.32 -1.86 1.14
N SER A 113 0.35 -1.92 2.46
CA SER A 113 1.39 -2.66 3.19
C SER A 113 0.87 -3.81 4.07
N PHE A 114 -0.28 -3.66 4.73
CA PHE A 114 -0.73 -4.57 5.80
C PHE A 114 -0.78 -6.06 5.41
N HIS A 115 -1.10 -6.40 4.15
CA HIS A 115 -1.15 -7.79 3.68
C HIS A 115 0.19 -8.54 3.77
N TRP A 116 1.32 -7.82 3.89
CA TRP A 116 2.65 -8.42 4.06
C TRP A 116 2.92 -8.92 5.47
N PHE A 117 2.25 -8.33 6.46
CA PHE A 117 2.49 -8.57 7.88
C PHE A 117 1.20 -8.76 8.70
N ALA A 118 0.12 -9.18 8.05
CA ALA A 118 -1.17 -9.46 8.69
C ALA A 118 -1.10 -10.71 9.56
N ASN A 119 -0.68 -10.56 10.81
CA ASN A 119 -0.62 -11.62 11.81
C ASN A 119 -0.94 -11.08 13.22
N LEU A 120 -1.26 -11.98 14.14
CA LEU A 120 -1.69 -11.60 15.49
C LEU A 120 -0.58 -10.89 16.30
N LYS A 121 0.69 -11.20 16.05
CA LYS A 121 1.81 -10.55 16.74
C LYS A 121 1.88 -9.06 16.36
N THR A 122 1.74 -8.76 15.06
CA THR A 122 1.62 -7.38 14.57
C THR A 122 0.40 -6.65 15.14
N LEU A 123 -0.79 -7.30 15.17
CA LEU A 123 -1.97 -6.66 15.77
C LEU A 123 -1.77 -6.34 17.25
N LYS A 124 -1.15 -7.23 18.01
CA LYS A 124 -0.83 -6.98 19.43
C LYS A 124 0.13 -5.81 19.59
N GLU A 125 1.12 -5.69 18.72
CA GLU A 125 2.09 -4.61 18.77
C GLU A 125 1.44 -3.26 18.37
N MET A 126 0.63 -3.24 17.32
CA MET A 126 -0.19 -2.07 16.97
C MET A 126 -1.10 -1.65 18.13
N HIS A 127 -1.75 -2.62 18.78
CA HIS A 127 -2.61 -2.37 19.93
C HIS A 127 -1.83 -1.82 21.12
N ARG A 128 -0.61 -2.30 21.37
CA ARG A 128 0.25 -1.82 22.46
C ARG A 128 0.60 -0.34 22.29
N VAL A 129 1.04 0.07 21.09
CA VAL A 129 1.49 1.45 20.86
C VAL A 129 0.35 2.45 20.69
N LEU A 130 -0.84 2.00 20.26
CA LEU A 130 -2.01 2.88 20.13
C LEU A 130 -2.53 3.36 21.50
N ALA A 131 -2.81 4.64 21.60
CA ALA A 131 -3.50 5.24 22.74
C ALA A 131 -4.89 4.61 22.94
N PRO A 132 -5.50 4.72 24.14
CA PRO A 132 -6.88 4.31 24.35
C PRO A 132 -7.79 4.96 23.30
N SER A 133 -8.66 4.17 22.66
CA SER A 133 -9.52 4.59 21.54
C SER A 133 -8.79 4.99 20.26
N GLY A 134 -7.49 4.76 20.15
CA GLY A 134 -6.70 5.03 18.94
C GLY A 134 -7.20 4.26 17.71
N HIS A 135 -6.83 4.75 16.53
CA HIS A 135 -7.40 4.31 15.26
C HIS A 135 -6.39 3.54 14.40
N LEU A 136 -6.88 2.55 13.65
CA LEU A 136 -6.12 1.84 12.63
C LEU A 136 -6.80 2.03 11.26
N GLY A 137 -6.07 2.61 10.33
CA GLY A 137 -6.48 2.78 8.94
C GLY A 137 -5.73 1.83 8.01
N LEU A 138 -6.45 1.08 7.19
CA LEU A 138 -5.85 0.22 6.18
C LEU A 138 -6.32 0.67 4.80
N VAL A 139 -5.38 1.04 3.90
CA VAL A 139 -5.71 1.66 2.61
C VAL A 139 -5.08 0.86 1.46
N TRP A 140 -5.88 0.57 0.43
CA TRP A 140 -5.42 -0.09 -0.80
C TRP A 140 -6.00 0.52 -2.06
N ASN A 141 -5.16 0.78 -3.04
CA ASN A 141 -5.57 1.00 -4.43
C ASN A 141 -5.64 -0.35 -5.14
N GLN A 142 -6.80 -0.69 -5.65
CA GLN A 142 -7.03 -1.90 -6.46
C GLN A 142 -7.44 -1.50 -7.87
N ARG A 143 -6.93 -2.21 -8.86
CA ARG A 143 -7.37 -2.05 -10.25
C ARG A 143 -8.87 -2.30 -10.33
N ASP A 144 -9.61 -1.48 -11.06
CA ASP A 144 -11.06 -1.63 -11.20
C ASP A 144 -11.37 -2.72 -12.24
N ILE A 145 -11.51 -3.96 -11.77
CA ILE A 145 -11.78 -5.13 -12.60
C ILE A 145 -13.23 -5.20 -13.13
N ASP A 146 -14.09 -4.24 -12.81
CA ASP A 146 -15.39 -4.10 -13.44
C ASP A 146 -15.25 -3.52 -14.87
N VAL A 147 -14.06 -2.99 -15.20
CA VAL A 147 -13.67 -2.53 -16.55
C VAL A 147 -13.01 -3.69 -17.32
N ASP A 148 -13.55 -4.08 -18.46
CA ASP A 148 -13.19 -5.31 -19.17
C ASP A 148 -11.70 -5.44 -19.51
N TRP A 149 -11.06 -4.37 -20.03
CA TRP A 149 -9.63 -4.41 -20.35
C TRP A 149 -8.76 -4.51 -19.10
N VAL A 150 -9.18 -3.90 -17.98
CA VAL A 150 -8.47 -4.03 -16.70
C VAL A 150 -8.59 -5.44 -16.15
N LYS A 151 -9.77 -6.04 -16.28
CA LYS A 151 -10.01 -7.45 -15.93
C LYS A 151 -9.16 -8.40 -16.78
N ALA A 152 -9.02 -8.14 -18.08
CA ALA A 152 -8.16 -8.93 -18.96
C ALA A 152 -6.70 -8.86 -18.54
N LEU A 153 -6.18 -7.67 -18.17
CA LEU A 153 -4.84 -7.51 -17.60
C LEU A 153 -4.68 -8.24 -16.26
N ALA A 154 -5.69 -8.21 -15.39
CA ALA A 154 -5.66 -8.91 -14.12
C ALA A 154 -5.57 -10.43 -14.32
N ASN A 155 -6.34 -10.98 -15.27
CA ASN A 155 -6.31 -12.39 -15.64
C ASN A 155 -4.95 -12.83 -16.21
N GLU A 156 -4.30 -11.96 -17.02
CA GLU A 156 -2.96 -12.24 -17.57
C GLU A 156 -1.89 -12.33 -16.47
N ILE A 157 -2.04 -11.58 -15.39
CA ILE A 157 -1.07 -11.53 -14.28
C ILE A 157 -1.31 -12.66 -13.26
N ALA A 158 -2.56 -13.04 -13.02
CA ALA A 158 -2.95 -13.97 -11.96
C ALA A 158 -2.13 -15.27 -11.88
N PRO A 159 -1.75 -15.93 -13.03
CA PRO A 159 -0.94 -17.15 -12.98
C PRO A 159 0.44 -16.98 -12.34
N PHE A 160 0.96 -15.77 -12.25
CA PHE A 160 2.30 -15.47 -11.74
C PHE A 160 2.33 -15.05 -10.27
N GLU A 161 1.16 -14.86 -9.63
CA GLU A 161 1.09 -14.35 -8.25
C GLU A 161 1.64 -15.34 -7.21
N GLY A 162 1.48 -16.65 -7.46
CA GLY A 162 1.95 -17.70 -6.55
C GLY A 162 1.34 -17.53 -5.15
N ASP A 163 2.20 -17.65 -4.14
CA ASP A 163 1.87 -17.49 -2.70
C ASP A 163 2.08 -16.05 -2.19
N THR A 164 2.35 -15.10 -3.09
CA THR A 164 2.58 -13.70 -2.73
C THR A 164 1.37 -13.12 -2.00
N PRO A 165 1.52 -12.58 -0.76
CA PRO A 165 0.41 -11.96 -0.05
C PRO A 165 -0.21 -10.81 -0.84
N ARG A 166 -1.55 -10.80 -0.98
CA ARG A 166 -2.28 -9.82 -1.78
C ARG A 166 -3.57 -9.38 -1.08
N TYR A 167 -3.98 -8.13 -1.36
CA TYR A 167 -5.24 -7.60 -0.85
C TYR A 167 -6.45 -8.44 -1.30
N HIS A 168 -6.54 -8.76 -2.60
CA HIS A 168 -7.73 -9.39 -3.20
C HIS A 168 -7.96 -10.83 -2.73
N THR A 169 -6.94 -11.52 -2.21
CA THR A 169 -7.11 -12.86 -1.62
C THR A 169 -7.96 -12.85 -0.34
N GLY A 170 -8.06 -11.69 0.31
CA GLY A 170 -8.80 -11.54 1.56
C GLY A 170 -8.13 -12.18 2.78
N GLN A 171 -7.01 -12.89 2.63
CA GLN A 171 -6.32 -13.59 3.73
C GLN A 171 -5.94 -12.66 4.89
N TRP A 172 -5.57 -11.41 4.59
CA TRP A 172 -5.24 -10.42 5.60
C TRP A 172 -6.38 -10.12 6.59
N LYS A 173 -7.65 -10.40 6.21
CA LYS A 173 -8.81 -10.20 7.08
C LYS A 173 -8.89 -11.21 8.20
N GLN A 174 -8.37 -12.43 8.00
CA GLN A 174 -8.46 -13.53 8.95
C GLN A 174 -7.84 -13.19 10.30
N VAL A 175 -6.81 -12.30 10.31
CA VAL A 175 -6.18 -11.88 11.56
C VAL A 175 -7.13 -11.07 12.47
N PHE A 176 -8.19 -10.50 11.91
CA PHE A 176 -9.21 -9.76 12.68
C PHE A 176 -10.34 -10.67 13.20
N GLU A 177 -10.34 -11.94 12.84
CA GLU A 177 -11.30 -12.90 13.35
C GLU A 177 -10.93 -13.30 14.81
N HIS A 178 -11.90 -13.25 15.73
CA HIS A 178 -11.76 -13.70 17.13
C HIS A 178 -10.60 -13.09 17.94
N GLN A 179 -10.15 -11.86 17.61
CA GLN A 179 -8.94 -11.27 18.22
C GLN A 179 -9.19 -10.32 19.42
N GLY A 180 -10.38 -9.70 19.54
CA GLY A 180 -10.74 -8.82 20.66
C GLY A 180 -9.91 -7.53 20.84
N LEU A 181 -8.99 -7.22 19.90
CA LEU A 181 -8.09 -6.06 19.99
C LEU A 181 -8.62 -4.83 19.25
N PHE A 182 -9.29 -5.06 18.12
CA PHE A 182 -9.78 -4.01 17.23
C PHE A 182 -11.23 -4.24 16.84
N LYS A 183 -12.01 -3.17 16.88
CA LYS A 183 -13.38 -3.12 16.37
C LYS A 183 -13.37 -2.55 14.95
N PHE A 184 -14.00 -3.21 14.00
CA PHE A 184 -14.21 -2.69 12.66
C PHE A 184 -15.33 -1.64 12.69
N ASN A 185 -15.03 -0.41 12.23
CA ASN A 185 -15.95 0.73 12.22
C ASN A 185 -16.47 1.06 10.81
N GLY A 186 -15.85 0.54 9.76
CA GLY A 186 -16.39 0.75 8.41
C GLY A 186 -15.35 0.66 7.29
N LEU A 187 -15.89 0.65 6.08
CA LEU A 187 -15.15 0.67 4.81
C LEU A 187 -15.69 1.82 3.96
N GLN A 188 -14.78 2.62 3.41
CA GLN A 188 -15.09 3.62 2.39
C GLN A 188 -14.37 3.29 1.08
N ASN A 189 -15.00 3.60 -0.05
CA ASN A 189 -14.43 3.39 -1.37
C ASN A 189 -14.36 4.71 -2.11
N PHE A 190 -13.27 4.92 -2.86
CA PHE A 190 -13.05 6.11 -3.67
C PHE A 190 -12.65 5.68 -5.07
N GLN A 191 -13.16 6.38 -6.08
CA GLN A 191 -12.70 6.20 -7.46
C GLN A 191 -11.35 6.89 -7.64
N LEU A 192 -10.45 6.25 -8.38
CA LEU A 192 -9.14 6.80 -8.69
C LEU A 192 -8.79 6.50 -10.14
N TYR A 193 -8.27 7.50 -10.86
CA TYR A 193 -7.74 7.34 -12.22
C TYR A 193 -6.24 7.63 -12.22
N HIS A 194 -5.47 6.71 -12.79
CA HIS A 194 -4.04 6.89 -12.97
C HIS A 194 -3.79 7.35 -14.40
N HIS A 195 -3.57 8.65 -14.57
CA HIS A 195 -3.39 9.33 -15.86
C HIS A 195 -1.96 9.17 -16.38
N GLY A 196 -1.80 8.93 -17.66
CA GLY A 196 -0.51 8.85 -18.34
C GLY A 196 -0.57 8.05 -19.62
N THR A 197 0.57 7.77 -20.25
CA THR A 197 0.59 6.90 -21.43
C THR A 197 0.35 5.44 -21.04
N VAL A 198 -0.18 4.64 -21.98
CA VAL A 198 -0.35 3.18 -21.79
C VAL A 198 0.96 2.55 -21.29
N GLU A 199 2.10 2.93 -21.86
CA GLU A 199 3.40 2.42 -21.41
C GLU A 199 3.68 2.76 -19.94
N GLN A 200 3.39 3.98 -19.50
CA GLN A 200 3.70 4.44 -18.13
C GLN A 200 2.77 3.83 -17.11
N VAL A 201 1.45 4.04 -17.29
CA VAL A 201 0.45 3.72 -16.26
C VAL A 201 -0.09 2.29 -16.34
N VAL A 202 0.12 1.58 -17.45
CA VAL A 202 -0.23 0.16 -17.59
C VAL A 202 1.02 -0.70 -17.58
N SER A 203 1.85 -0.64 -18.64
CA SER A 203 2.94 -1.60 -18.82
C SER A 203 3.98 -1.51 -17.70
N LYS A 204 4.61 -0.35 -17.52
CA LYS A 204 5.63 -0.14 -16.46
C LYS A 204 5.04 -0.32 -15.06
N ARG A 205 3.78 0.14 -14.86
CA ARG A 205 3.07 -0.07 -13.60
C ARG A 205 2.88 -1.54 -13.26
N LEU A 206 2.49 -2.38 -14.22
CA LEU A 206 2.30 -3.81 -13.99
C LEU A 206 3.65 -4.53 -13.80
N LEU A 207 4.67 -4.17 -14.57
CA LEU A 207 6.04 -4.68 -14.41
C LEU A 207 6.64 -4.35 -13.04
N SER A 208 6.24 -3.26 -12.39
CA SER A 208 6.65 -2.92 -11.01
C SER A 208 5.99 -3.78 -9.92
N THR A 209 5.14 -4.75 -10.28
CA THR A 209 4.56 -5.69 -9.31
C THR A 209 5.65 -6.65 -8.82
N SER A 210 5.76 -6.86 -7.50
CA SER A 210 6.90 -7.52 -6.86
C SER A 210 7.34 -8.83 -7.50
N PHE A 211 6.39 -9.72 -7.81
CA PHE A 211 6.69 -11.02 -8.43
C PHE A 211 7.04 -10.90 -9.92
N ILE A 212 6.54 -9.89 -10.65
CA ILE A 212 6.92 -9.64 -12.04
C ILE A 212 8.30 -8.96 -12.09
N ALA A 213 8.56 -8.01 -11.21
CA ALA A 213 9.85 -7.34 -11.10
C ALA A 213 11.01 -8.31 -10.78
N ALA A 214 10.71 -9.45 -10.16
CA ALA A 214 11.67 -10.52 -9.87
C ALA A 214 11.94 -11.47 -11.06
N MET A 215 11.18 -11.37 -12.16
CA MET A 215 11.35 -12.20 -13.37
C MET A 215 12.56 -11.76 -14.21
N SER A 216 12.97 -12.63 -15.15
CA SER A 216 13.99 -12.27 -16.14
C SER A 216 13.54 -11.11 -17.04
N GLN A 217 14.49 -10.33 -17.56
CA GLN A 217 14.19 -9.26 -18.52
C GLN A 217 13.40 -9.75 -19.75
N HIS A 218 13.72 -10.95 -20.23
CA HIS A 218 13.01 -11.54 -21.37
C HIS A 218 11.51 -11.78 -21.05
N GLU A 219 11.21 -12.33 -19.89
CA GLU A 219 9.82 -12.55 -19.45
C GLU A 219 9.09 -11.22 -19.24
N GLN A 220 9.74 -10.22 -18.62
CA GLN A 220 9.17 -8.90 -18.46
C GLN A 220 8.85 -8.22 -19.79
N GLN A 221 9.74 -8.32 -20.79
CA GLN A 221 9.51 -7.79 -22.15
C GLN A 221 8.32 -8.49 -22.83
N ARG A 222 8.22 -9.81 -22.70
CA ARG A 222 7.07 -10.56 -23.22
C ARG A 222 5.76 -10.14 -22.57
N LEU A 223 5.75 -9.97 -21.25
CA LEU A 223 4.56 -9.50 -20.53
C LEU A 223 4.22 -8.06 -20.91
N LYS A 224 5.22 -7.17 -21.06
CA LYS A 224 5.01 -5.80 -21.54
C LYS A 224 4.24 -5.79 -22.87
N ALA A 225 4.73 -6.51 -23.86
CA ALA A 225 4.10 -6.61 -25.18
C ALA A 225 2.65 -7.15 -25.07
N LYS A 226 2.43 -8.13 -24.18
CA LYS A 226 1.10 -8.71 -23.96
C LYS A 226 0.14 -7.71 -23.33
N PHE A 227 0.60 -6.93 -22.35
CA PHE A 227 -0.23 -5.90 -21.72
C PHE A 227 -0.63 -4.81 -22.72
N GLU A 228 0.31 -4.36 -23.55
CA GLU A 228 0.07 -3.35 -24.58
C GLU A 228 -0.90 -3.87 -25.65
N GLN A 229 -0.77 -5.13 -26.05
CA GLN A 229 -1.70 -5.76 -26.97
C GLN A 229 -3.13 -5.85 -26.40
N ILE A 230 -3.27 -6.26 -25.13
CA ILE A 230 -4.57 -6.30 -24.45
C ILE A 230 -5.22 -4.90 -24.47
N VAL A 231 -4.48 -3.86 -24.11
CA VAL A 231 -5.02 -2.50 -24.15
C VAL A 231 -5.43 -2.11 -25.56
N PHE A 232 -4.60 -2.39 -26.56
CA PHE A 232 -4.91 -2.08 -27.97
C PHE A 232 -6.17 -2.79 -28.45
N ASP A 233 -6.34 -4.08 -28.13
CA ASP A 233 -7.49 -4.88 -28.56
C ASP A 233 -8.82 -4.34 -28.04
N PHE A 234 -8.82 -3.74 -26.83
CA PHE A 234 -10.04 -3.20 -26.21
C PHE A 234 -10.29 -1.72 -26.51
N THR A 235 -9.21 -0.94 -26.69
CA THR A 235 -9.31 0.53 -26.71
C THR A 235 -8.81 1.17 -28.02
N GLY A 236 -8.03 0.44 -28.82
CA GLY A 236 -7.33 0.97 -29.99
C GLY A 236 -6.11 1.84 -29.67
N LEU A 237 -5.74 1.97 -28.37
CA LEU A 237 -4.65 2.85 -27.93
C LEU A 237 -3.28 2.15 -28.02
N ASN A 238 -2.30 2.88 -28.55
CA ASN A 238 -0.91 2.46 -28.63
C ASN A 238 -0.13 2.79 -27.35
N PRO A 239 1.09 2.27 -27.14
CA PRO A 239 1.86 2.49 -25.90
C PRO A 239 2.10 3.95 -25.54
N GLN A 240 2.15 4.88 -26.52
CA GLN A 240 2.39 6.31 -26.29
C GLN A 240 1.12 7.15 -26.17
N ASP A 241 -0.06 6.55 -26.41
CA ASP A 241 -1.34 7.24 -26.29
C ASP A 241 -1.72 7.41 -24.81
N GLN A 242 -2.45 8.48 -24.50
CA GLN A 242 -2.93 8.79 -23.16
C GLN A 242 -4.10 7.88 -22.79
N ILE A 243 -4.09 7.40 -21.55
CA ILE A 243 -5.14 6.56 -20.97
C ILE A 243 -5.35 6.89 -19.51
N ASP A 244 -6.57 6.68 -19.04
CA ASP A 244 -6.93 6.67 -17.65
C ASP A 244 -7.02 5.23 -17.16
N PHE A 245 -6.06 4.80 -16.35
CA PHE A 245 -6.11 3.47 -15.75
C PHE A 245 -6.98 3.53 -14.48
N PRO A 246 -8.18 2.94 -14.48
CA PRO A 246 -9.11 3.03 -13.36
C PRO A 246 -8.71 2.14 -12.19
N TYR A 247 -8.84 2.71 -10.99
CA TYR A 247 -8.63 2.06 -9.70
C TYR A 247 -9.79 2.38 -8.77
N ARG A 248 -9.97 1.53 -7.76
CA ARG A 248 -10.76 1.82 -6.56
C ARG A 248 -9.84 1.80 -5.34
N THR A 249 -9.91 2.86 -4.55
CA THR A 249 -9.23 2.94 -3.26
C THR A 249 -10.16 2.46 -2.18
N PHE A 250 -9.74 1.45 -1.43
CA PHE A 250 -10.47 0.90 -0.28
C PHE A 250 -9.81 1.37 0.99
N ALA A 251 -10.57 2.04 1.87
CA ALA A 251 -10.10 2.58 3.14
C ALA A 251 -10.90 1.97 4.30
N TYR A 252 -10.28 1.07 5.04
CA TYR A 252 -10.85 0.38 6.21
C TYR A 252 -10.51 1.12 7.47
N HIS A 253 -11.48 1.31 8.33
CA HIS A 253 -11.33 1.94 9.64
C HIS A 253 -11.60 0.94 10.76
N PHE A 254 -10.63 0.80 11.65
CA PHE A 254 -10.73 0.05 12.89
C PHE A 254 -10.39 0.96 14.07
N GLN A 255 -10.85 0.59 15.25
CA GLN A 255 -10.58 1.29 16.50
C GLN A 255 -10.06 0.30 17.54
N LYS A 256 -9.06 0.73 18.33
CA LYS A 256 -8.56 -0.04 19.47
C LYS A 256 -9.70 -0.30 20.46
N ILE A 257 -9.87 -1.55 20.85
CA ILE A 257 -10.75 -1.92 21.97
C ILE A 257 -9.93 -1.74 23.25
N SER A 258 -10.34 -0.80 24.10
CA SER A 258 -9.74 -0.63 25.44
C SER A 258 -10.18 -1.80 26.32
N THR A 259 -9.22 -2.48 26.94
CA THR A 259 -9.44 -3.56 27.92
C THR A 259 -9.64 -2.99 29.31
#